data_bac5da85fac51c1ece87fcfa57be551b
#
_entry.id   bac5da85fac51c1ece87fcfa57be551b
#
_cell.length_a   1.000
_cell.length_b   1.000
_cell.length_c   1.000
_cell.angle_alpha   90.00
_cell.angle_beta   90.00
_cell.angle_gamma   90.00
#
_symmetry.space_group_name_H-M   'P 1'
#
loop_
_entity.id
_entity.type
_entity.pdbx_description
1 polymer ?
#
loop_
_entity_poly.entity_id
_entity_poly.type
_entity_poly.pdbx_seq_one_letter_code
_entity_poly.pdbx_strand_id
1 'polypeptide(L)'
;MNTVEKWGLFEVSLKGPSAGNPFTEQSVSATFRSKNEIVTVDGFYDGDGVYKVRFMPSFTGDYVYETVGSFPEAESAGDFTVTEPTGNNHGPVRIANTYHFAYEDTTPYYSVGTTCYAWAHQPEEVHKQTLEELDKGYFNKMRFCVFPKHYIHNFRDPETFPYEASRSIIQTSPKKTSRIPSIFPETTGILRVLTPSIFAAWSAAS
;
A
#
# COMPACT_ATOMS: atom_id res chain seq x y z
N MET A 1 -22.13 -4.01 8.48
CA MET A 1 -21.91 -3.63 7.07
C MET A 1 -20.61 -2.86 7.03
N ASN A 2 -19.64 -3.31 6.28
CA ASN A 2 -18.34 -2.62 6.18
C ASN A 2 -18.51 -1.38 5.30
N THR A 3 -17.92 -0.26 5.71
CA THR A 3 -17.95 0.97 4.94
C THR A 3 -16.53 1.46 4.68
N VAL A 4 -16.31 2.01 3.51
CA VAL A 4 -15.07 2.71 3.13
C VAL A 4 -15.44 3.96 2.34
N GLU A 5 -14.65 5.01 2.42
CA GLU A 5 -14.85 6.16 1.55
C GLU A 5 -14.32 5.91 0.13
N LYS A 6 -14.88 6.57 -0.84
CA LYS A 6 -14.36 6.61 -2.21
C LYS A 6 -12.90 7.00 -2.19
N TRP A 7 -12.06 6.27 -2.94
CA TRP A 7 -10.60 6.37 -2.95
C TRP A 7 -9.91 5.99 -1.63
N GLY A 8 -10.66 5.48 -0.66
CA GLY A 8 -10.12 4.85 0.53
C GLY A 8 -9.63 3.42 0.24
N LEU A 9 -9.02 2.80 1.23
CA LEU A 9 -8.50 1.44 1.11
C LEU A 9 -9.48 0.43 1.72
N PHE A 10 -10.07 -0.44 0.89
CA PHE A 10 -10.78 -1.63 1.33
C PHE A 10 -9.84 -2.84 1.31
N GLU A 11 -9.75 -3.58 2.42
CA GLU A 11 -8.87 -4.74 2.55
C GLU A 11 -9.68 -5.99 2.92
N VAL A 12 -9.50 -7.05 2.15
CA VAL A 12 -10.00 -8.39 2.47
C VAL A 12 -8.82 -9.19 3.00
N SER A 13 -9.00 -9.82 4.16
CA SER A 13 -8.00 -10.70 4.78
C SER A 13 -8.51 -12.13 4.83
N LEU A 14 -7.70 -13.06 4.34
CA LEU A 14 -7.99 -14.49 4.26
C LEU A 14 -6.91 -15.27 5.01
N LYS A 15 -7.26 -16.42 5.53
CA LYS A 15 -6.30 -17.38 6.09
C LYS A 15 -5.98 -18.43 5.04
N GLY A 16 -4.72 -18.91 5.06
CA GLY A 16 -4.29 -19.94 4.11
C GLY A 16 -2.95 -20.56 4.49
N PRO A 17 -2.34 -21.34 3.60
CA PRO A 17 -1.09 -22.04 3.85
C PRO A 17 0.06 -21.11 4.21
N SER A 18 0.90 -21.55 5.16
CA SER A 18 2.13 -20.84 5.55
C SER A 18 3.39 -21.69 5.32
N ALA A 19 3.23 -22.94 4.90
CA ALA A 19 4.33 -23.84 4.61
C ALA A 19 4.86 -23.65 3.18
N GLY A 20 6.11 -23.99 2.94
CA GLY A 20 6.76 -23.83 1.63
C GLY A 20 7.14 -22.38 1.35
N ASN A 21 6.92 -21.92 0.14
CA ASN A 21 7.12 -20.52 -0.26
C ASN A 21 5.78 -19.89 -0.72
N PRO A 22 4.93 -19.45 0.22
CA PRO A 22 3.61 -18.90 -0.12
C PRO A 22 3.64 -17.70 -1.05
N PHE A 23 4.75 -16.97 -1.13
CA PHE A 23 4.91 -15.80 -2.01
C PHE A 23 4.88 -16.18 -3.50
N THR A 24 5.26 -17.42 -3.85
CA THR A 24 5.37 -17.88 -5.24
C THR A 24 4.48 -19.08 -5.55
N GLU A 25 4.13 -19.87 -4.53
CA GLU A 25 3.39 -21.12 -4.70
C GLU A 25 1.88 -20.91 -4.55
N GLN A 26 1.46 -19.81 -3.92
CA GLN A 26 0.06 -19.52 -3.68
C GLN A 26 -0.35 -18.23 -4.40
N SER A 27 -1.60 -18.23 -4.85
CA SER A 27 -2.21 -17.07 -5.47
C SER A 27 -3.60 -16.82 -4.86
N VAL A 28 -3.98 -15.56 -4.79
CA VAL A 28 -5.30 -15.11 -4.43
C VAL A 28 -5.63 -13.86 -5.23
N SER A 29 -6.86 -13.73 -5.65
CA SER A 29 -7.39 -12.52 -6.26
C SER A 29 -8.81 -12.27 -5.81
N ALA A 30 -9.30 -11.05 -5.96
CA ALA A 30 -10.69 -10.70 -5.71
C ALA A 30 -11.26 -9.91 -6.89
N THR A 31 -12.49 -10.21 -7.23
CA THR A 31 -13.27 -9.41 -8.18
C THR A 31 -14.29 -8.58 -7.43
N PHE A 32 -14.15 -7.28 -7.52
CA PHE A 32 -15.05 -6.28 -6.96
C PHE A 32 -16.03 -5.80 -8.01
N ARG A 33 -17.32 -5.76 -7.68
CA ARG A 33 -18.39 -5.36 -8.61
C ARG A 33 -19.29 -4.32 -7.97
N SER A 34 -19.55 -3.28 -8.71
CA SER A 34 -20.60 -2.30 -8.42
C SER A 34 -21.43 -2.04 -9.69
N LYS A 35 -22.38 -1.14 -9.59
CA LYS A 35 -23.13 -0.65 -10.78
C LYS A 35 -22.22 -0.01 -11.83
N ASN A 36 -21.11 0.60 -11.41
CA ASN A 36 -20.29 1.48 -12.24
C ASN A 36 -18.95 0.86 -12.67
N GLU A 37 -18.46 -0.16 -11.95
CA GLU A 37 -17.18 -0.80 -12.28
C GLU A 37 -17.16 -2.29 -11.90
N ILE A 38 -16.31 -3.03 -12.62
CA ILE A 38 -15.92 -4.40 -12.28
C ILE A 38 -14.40 -4.43 -12.37
N VAL A 39 -13.74 -4.75 -11.26
CA VAL A 39 -12.28 -4.75 -11.16
C VAL A 39 -11.82 -6.04 -10.49
N THR A 40 -10.85 -6.72 -11.10
CA THR A 40 -10.15 -7.84 -10.46
C THR A 40 -8.78 -7.38 -10.01
N VAL A 41 -8.43 -7.69 -8.77
CA VAL A 41 -7.18 -7.29 -8.11
C VAL A 41 -6.50 -8.53 -7.56
N ASP A 42 -5.20 -8.67 -7.83
CA ASP A 42 -4.39 -9.72 -7.23
C ASP A 42 -4.08 -9.40 -5.77
N GLY A 43 -4.11 -10.44 -4.95
CA GLY A 43 -3.71 -10.37 -3.56
C GLY A 43 -2.26 -10.77 -3.35
N PHE A 44 -1.86 -10.78 -2.09
CA PHE A 44 -0.50 -11.11 -1.69
C PHE A 44 -0.47 -11.79 -0.33
N TYR A 45 0.60 -12.52 -0.07
CA TYR A 45 0.88 -13.11 1.23
C TYR A 45 1.46 -12.05 2.18
N ASP A 46 0.84 -11.87 3.35
CA ASP A 46 1.23 -10.86 4.35
C ASP A 46 1.99 -11.47 5.56
N GLY A 47 2.35 -12.76 5.47
CA GLY A 47 3.01 -13.49 6.56
C GLY A 47 2.02 -14.27 7.44
N ASP A 48 2.54 -15.19 8.26
CA ASP A 48 1.79 -15.96 9.28
C ASP A 48 0.50 -16.63 8.76
N GLY A 49 0.47 -17.06 7.48
CA GLY A 49 -0.71 -17.67 6.86
C GLY A 49 -1.83 -16.67 6.53
N VAL A 50 -1.52 -15.39 6.46
CA VAL A 50 -2.48 -14.34 6.10
C VAL A 50 -2.25 -13.90 4.65
N TYR A 51 -3.34 -13.86 3.89
CA TYR A 51 -3.38 -13.34 2.53
C TYR A 51 -4.29 -12.13 2.48
N LYS A 52 -3.92 -11.13 1.71
CA LYS A 52 -4.66 -9.88 1.61
C LYS A 52 -4.92 -9.48 0.18
N VAL A 53 -6.12 -8.96 -0.06
CA VAL A 53 -6.45 -8.25 -1.29
C VAL A 53 -6.85 -6.83 -0.93
N ARG A 54 -6.25 -5.85 -1.62
CA ARG A 54 -6.48 -4.43 -1.38
C ARG A 54 -7.11 -3.78 -2.58
N PHE A 55 -8.20 -3.08 -2.35
CA PHE A 55 -8.96 -2.41 -3.40
C PHE A 55 -9.24 -0.95 -3.02
N MET A 56 -9.13 -0.07 -3.99
CA MET A 56 -9.47 1.35 -3.86
C MET A 56 -10.66 1.64 -4.78
N PRO A 57 -11.88 1.78 -4.24
CA PRO A 57 -13.07 2.01 -5.05
C PRO A 57 -13.06 3.39 -5.70
N SER A 58 -13.48 3.46 -6.98
CA SER A 58 -13.55 4.70 -7.75
C SER A 58 -14.94 5.34 -7.76
N PHE A 59 -15.97 4.64 -7.28
CA PHE A 59 -17.35 5.11 -7.28
C PHE A 59 -17.99 4.87 -5.92
N THR A 60 -18.92 5.72 -5.54
CA THR A 60 -19.78 5.54 -4.36
C THR A 60 -20.90 4.53 -4.62
N GLY A 61 -21.43 3.95 -3.56
CA GLY A 61 -22.53 2.99 -3.58
C GLY A 61 -22.13 1.60 -3.11
N ASP A 62 -22.99 0.62 -3.38
CA ASP A 62 -22.80 -0.73 -2.89
C ASP A 62 -21.90 -1.55 -3.82
N TYR A 63 -21.01 -2.30 -3.21
CA TYR A 63 -20.09 -3.23 -3.84
C TYR A 63 -20.29 -4.62 -3.27
N VAL A 64 -20.13 -5.61 -4.13
CA VAL A 64 -19.95 -7.01 -3.76
C VAL A 64 -18.57 -7.47 -4.22
N TYR A 65 -17.98 -8.41 -3.51
CA TYR A 65 -16.73 -9.01 -3.92
C TYR A 65 -16.77 -10.53 -3.77
N GLU A 66 -15.98 -11.17 -4.60
CA GLU A 66 -15.72 -12.61 -4.57
C GLU A 66 -14.22 -12.82 -4.65
N THR A 67 -13.65 -13.67 -3.80
CA THR A 67 -12.26 -14.04 -3.82
C THR A 67 -12.09 -15.45 -4.36
N VAL A 68 -11.00 -15.68 -5.08
CA VAL A 68 -10.57 -16.98 -5.58
C VAL A 68 -9.06 -17.13 -5.41
N GLY A 69 -8.57 -18.35 -5.30
CA GLY A 69 -7.15 -18.61 -5.19
C GLY A 69 -6.78 -20.08 -5.31
N SER A 70 -5.50 -20.38 -5.08
CA SER A 70 -4.93 -21.73 -5.21
C SER A 70 -5.17 -22.62 -4.00
N PHE A 71 -5.80 -22.13 -2.93
CA PHE A 71 -6.07 -22.87 -1.70
C PHE A 71 -7.56 -22.75 -1.32
N PRO A 72 -8.13 -23.75 -0.63
CA PRO A 72 -9.59 -23.81 -0.38
C PRO A 72 -10.14 -22.59 0.35
N GLU A 73 -9.42 -22.08 1.34
CA GLU A 73 -9.85 -20.93 2.15
C GLU A 73 -9.76 -19.59 1.41
N ALA A 74 -9.25 -19.59 0.16
CA ALA A 74 -9.22 -18.41 -0.69
C ALA A 74 -10.60 -18.03 -1.23
N GLU A 75 -11.55 -18.97 -1.25
CA GLU A 75 -12.92 -18.70 -1.72
C GLU A 75 -13.73 -18.03 -0.62
N SER A 76 -14.09 -16.78 -0.83
CA SER A 76 -14.93 -16.00 0.07
C SER A 76 -15.72 -14.96 -0.73
N ALA A 77 -16.81 -14.48 -0.17
CA ALA A 77 -17.62 -13.42 -0.76
C ALA A 77 -18.11 -12.48 0.33
N GLY A 78 -18.42 -11.25 -0.05
CA GLY A 78 -18.96 -10.26 0.86
C GLY A 78 -19.41 -8.99 0.15
N ASP A 79 -19.84 -8.04 0.97
CA ASP A 79 -20.31 -6.76 0.52
C ASP A 79 -19.78 -5.61 1.40
N PHE A 80 -19.75 -4.42 0.83
CA PHE A 80 -19.44 -3.19 1.53
C PHE A 80 -20.07 -2.00 0.81
N THR A 81 -20.21 -0.89 1.52
CA THR A 81 -20.73 0.35 0.96
C THR A 81 -19.62 1.40 0.88
N VAL A 82 -19.54 2.07 -0.26
CA VAL A 82 -18.61 3.17 -0.50
C VAL A 82 -19.33 4.50 -0.33
N THR A 83 -18.85 5.30 0.61
CA THR A 83 -19.36 6.64 0.89
C THR A 83 -18.62 7.72 0.11
N GLU A 84 -19.11 8.95 0.14
CA GLU A 84 -18.38 10.10 -0.39
C GLU A 84 -17.04 10.30 0.36
N PRO A 85 -15.99 10.78 -0.32
CA PRO A 85 -14.72 11.06 0.32
C PRO A 85 -14.86 12.20 1.33
N THR A 86 -14.07 12.15 2.39
CA THR A 86 -14.10 13.12 3.48
C THR A 86 -12.76 13.83 3.66
N GLY A 87 -12.79 15.03 4.25
CA GLY A 87 -11.60 15.80 4.58
C GLY A 87 -10.73 16.13 3.36
N ASN A 88 -9.47 15.73 3.42
CA ASN A 88 -8.47 15.98 2.38
C ASN A 88 -8.31 14.82 1.38
N ASN A 89 -9.24 13.89 1.34
CA ASN A 89 -9.20 12.79 0.39
C ASN A 89 -9.70 13.23 -0.99
N HIS A 90 -8.79 13.75 -1.79
CA HIS A 90 -9.01 14.21 -3.16
C HIS A 90 -8.84 13.11 -4.22
N GLY A 91 -8.58 11.88 -3.77
CA GLY A 91 -8.29 10.75 -4.65
C GLY A 91 -6.86 10.72 -5.19
N PRO A 92 -6.55 9.79 -6.10
CA PRO A 92 -5.22 9.62 -6.66
C PRO A 92 -4.83 10.80 -7.56
N VAL A 93 -3.51 11.04 -7.62
CA VAL A 93 -2.95 12.06 -8.52
C VAL A 93 -2.90 11.55 -9.95
N ARG A 94 -3.35 12.38 -10.89
CA ARG A 94 -3.38 12.11 -12.33
C ARG A 94 -2.63 13.18 -13.11
N ILE A 95 -2.27 12.85 -14.35
CA ILE A 95 -1.77 13.84 -15.32
C ILE A 95 -2.96 14.71 -15.77
N ALA A 96 -2.80 16.01 -15.65
CA ALA A 96 -3.77 16.99 -16.12
C ALA A 96 -3.11 17.93 -17.14
N ASN A 97 -3.82 18.23 -18.24
CA ASN A 97 -3.38 19.21 -19.25
C ASN A 97 -1.93 18.99 -19.74
N THR A 98 -1.53 17.76 -19.99
CA THR A 98 -0.22 17.35 -20.54
C THR A 98 0.97 17.58 -19.61
N TYR A 99 1.06 18.73 -18.93
CA TYR A 99 2.25 19.16 -18.15
C TYR A 99 1.98 19.35 -16.66
N HIS A 100 0.75 19.15 -16.22
CA HIS A 100 0.35 19.37 -14.83
C HIS A 100 -0.15 18.09 -14.18
N PHE A 101 -0.26 18.14 -12.87
CA PHE A 101 -0.89 17.10 -12.07
C PHE A 101 -2.13 17.68 -11.37
N ALA A 102 -3.15 16.85 -11.23
CA ALA A 102 -4.31 17.13 -10.40
C ALA A 102 -4.72 15.85 -9.66
N TYR A 103 -5.44 16.00 -8.58
CA TYR A 103 -6.14 14.90 -7.96
C TYR A 103 -7.32 14.44 -8.82
N GLU A 104 -7.88 13.27 -8.52
CA GLU A 104 -9.01 12.71 -9.26
C GLU A 104 -10.25 13.61 -9.22
N ASP A 105 -10.45 14.38 -8.15
CA ASP A 105 -11.50 15.38 -8.00
C ASP A 105 -11.21 16.72 -8.74
N THR A 106 -10.15 16.77 -9.53
CA THR A 106 -9.68 17.94 -10.27
C THR A 106 -8.96 19.03 -9.45
N THR A 107 -8.83 18.86 -8.15
CA THR A 107 -8.02 19.78 -7.31
C THR A 107 -6.58 19.79 -7.80
N PRO A 108 -5.96 20.95 -8.05
CA PRO A 108 -4.58 21.02 -8.51
C PRO A 108 -3.59 20.35 -7.54
N TYR A 109 -2.65 19.56 -8.08
CA TYR A 109 -1.57 18.95 -7.30
C TYR A 109 -0.23 19.60 -7.60
N TYR A 110 0.33 20.29 -6.61
CA TYR A 110 1.67 20.89 -6.69
C TYR A 110 2.66 19.97 -6.00
N SER A 111 3.48 19.25 -6.78
CA SER A 111 4.43 18.27 -6.27
C SER A 111 5.58 18.93 -5.51
N VAL A 112 5.54 18.87 -4.19
CA VAL A 112 6.64 19.30 -3.30
C VAL A 112 7.16 18.06 -2.58
N GLY A 113 8.37 17.61 -2.93
CA GLY A 113 8.88 16.34 -2.46
C GLY A 113 10.22 16.44 -1.73
N THR A 114 10.47 15.45 -0.88
CA THR A 114 11.76 15.21 -0.25
C THR A 114 12.25 13.79 -0.51
N THR A 115 13.52 13.53 -0.21
CA THR A 115 14.14 12.22 -0.37
C THR A 115 14.68 11.73 0.98
N CYS A 116 14.15 10.58 1.42
CA CYS A 116 14.57 9.89 2.64
C CYS A 116 14.99 8.46 2.26
N TYR A 117 16.12 8.29 1.58
CA TYR A 117 16.49 7.03 0.92
C TYR A 117 16.37 5.80 1.79
N ALA A 118 16.92 5.83 2.99
CA ALA A 118 16.96 4.68 3.90
C ALA A 118 15.78 4.64 4.88
N TRP A 119 14.75 5.45 4.68
CA TRP A 119 13.65 5.59 5.66
C TRP A 119 12.99 4.26 6.01
N ALA A 120 12.64 3.42 5.04
CA ALA A 120 12.00 2.14 5.25
C ALA A 120 12.83 1.14 6.08
N HIS A 121 14.12 1.41 6.27
CA HIS A 121 15.07 0.55 6.99
C HIS A 121 15.54 1.16 8.31
N GLN A 122 14.90 2.24 8.74
CA GLN A 122 15.18 2.87 10.03
C GLN A 122 14.31 2.27 11.14
N PRO A 123 14.67 2.46 12.42
CA PRO A 123 13.80 2.12 13.54
C PRO A 123 12.44 2.80 13.47
N GLU A 124 11.44 2.20 14.13
CA GLU A 124 10.06 2.70 14.12
C GLU A 124 9.92 4.14 14.63
N GLU A 125 10.74 4.52 15.62
CA GLU A 125 10.77 5.88 16.15
C GLU A 125 11.17 6.91 15.09
N VAL A 126 12.13 6.55 14.22
CA VAL A 126 12.54 7.41 13.09
C VAL A 126 11.45 7.47 12.03
N HIS A 127 10.71 6.37 11.81
CA HIS A 127 9.55 6.40 10.91
C HIS A 127 8.51 7.41 11.39
N LYS A 128 8.11 7.34 12.65
CA LYS A 128 7.12 8.23 13.25
C LYS A 128 7.59 9.68 13.21
N GLN A 129 8.80 9.96 13.69
CA GLN A 129 9.35 11.30 13.69
C GLN A 129 9.40 11.89 12.27
N THR A 130 9.82 11.11 11.28
CA THR A 130 9.86 11.56 9.88
C THR A 130 8.47 11.94 9.38
N LEU A 131 7.45 11.13 9.67
CA LEU A 131 6.07 11.40 9.25
C LEU A 131 5.50 12.63 9.94
N GLU A 132 5.74 12.78 11.25
CA GLU A 132 5.32 13.95 12.02
C GLU A 132 5.96 15.24 11.50
N GLU A 133 7.24 15.22 11.12
CA GLU A 133 7.92 16.37 10.55
C GLU A 133 7.43 16.69 9.12
N LEU A 134 7.14 15.67 8.31
CA LEU A 134 6.59 15.87 6.97
C LEU A 134 5.16 16.41 7.01
N ASP A 135 4.37 16.00 8.00
CA ASP A 135 2.98 16.48 8.19
C ASP A 135 2.92 17.96 8.59
N LYS A 136 3.89 18.44 9.37
CA LYS A 136 4.04 19.87 9.71
C LYS A 136 4.54 20.73 8.55
N GLY A 137 5.14 20.10 7.54
CA GLY A 137 5.80 20.78 6.43
C GLY A 137 4.92 20.96 5.21
N TYR A 138 5.55 21.40 4.13
CA TYR A 138 4.91 21.60 2.83
C TYR A 138 5.09 20.41 1.89
N PHE A 139 5.63 19.28 2.41
CA PHE A 139 5.93 18.10 1.60
C PHE A 139 4.67 17.24 1.42
N ASN A 140 4.35 16.94 0.18
CA ASN A 140 3.26 16.04 -0.17
C ASN A 140 3.75 14.80 -0.94
N LYS A 141 5.07 14.61 -1.00
CA LYS A 141 5.70 13.48 -1.66
C LYS A 141 7.02 13.13 -0.97
N MET A 142 7.22 11.84 -0.70
CA MET A 142 8.48 11.32 -0.20
C MET A 142 9.05 10.25 -1.14
N ARG A 143 10.34 10.33 -1.41
CA ARG A 143 11.09 9.32 -2.16
C ARG A 143 11.94 8.49 -1.21
N PHE A 144 11.85 7.16 -1.28
CA PHE A 144 12.70 6.26 -0.49
C PHE A 144 13.00 4.97 -1.24
N CYS A 145 14.02 4.21 -0.82
CA CYS A 145 14.34 2.89 -1.34
C CYS A 145 13.50 1.83 -0.62
N VAL A 146 12.84 0.97 -1.39
CA VAL A 146 12.10 -0.18 -0.86
C VAL A 146 13.07 -1.30 -0.49
N PHE A 147 14.11 -1.54 -1.31
CA PHE A 147 15.11 -2.55 -1.03
C PHE A 147 16.10 -2.06 0.03
N PRO A 148 16.48 -2.92 0.99
CA PRO A 148 17.49 -2.58 1.98
C PRO A 148 18.79 -2.22 1.28
N LYS A 149 19.36 -1.11 1.68
CA LYS A 149 20.65 -0.64 1.20
C LYS A 149 21.41 -0.09 2.39
N HIS A 150 22.57 -0.67 2.65
CA HIS A 150 23.42 -0.19 3.71
C HIS A 150 24.13 1.09 3.29
N TYR A 151 23.80 2.19 3.94
CA TYR A 151 24.37 3.52 3.65
C TYR A 151 25.40 3.92 4.69
N ILE A 152 26.43 3.14 4.89
CA ILE A 152 27.63 3.66 5.57
C ILE A 152 28.57 4.13 4.47
N HIS A 153 28.41 5.37 4.05
CA HIS A 153 29.31 6.11 3.18
C HIS A 153 29.63 5.49 1.82
N ASN A 154 28.85 4.53 1.32
CA ASN A 154 29.04 3.88 0.01
C ASN A 154 30.40 3.22 -0.24
N PHE A 155 31.21 3.00 0.79
CA PHE A 155 32.58 2.44 0.66
C PHE A 155 32.65 0.94 0.94
N ARG A 156 31.52 0.31 1.23
CA ARG A 156 31.44 -1.14 1.51
C ARG A 156 30.25 -1.74 0.77
N ASP A 157 30.40 -3.01 0.40
CA ASP A 157 29.27 -3.80 0.00
C ASP A 157 28.24 -3.83 1.14
N PRO A 158 26.93 -3.87 0.81
CA PRO A 158 25.90 -3.99 1.82
C PRO A 158 26.11 -5.29 2.60
N GLU A 159 25.93 -5.24 3.93
CA GLU A 159 26.02 -6.42 4.79
C GLU A 159 24.93 -7.44 4.46
N THR A 160 23.84 -6.98 3.85
CA THR A 160 22.73 -7.81 3.37
C THR A 160 22.32 -7.37 1.99
N PHE A 161 22.14 -8.32 1.09
CA PHE A 161 21.61 -8.05 -0.24
C PHE A 161 20.09 -7.87 -0.21
N PRO A 162 19.49 -7.14 -1.17
CA PRO A 162 18.07 -6.79 -1.16
C PRO A 162 17.12 -7.97 -0.90
N TYR A 163 17.38 -9.12 -1.48
CA TYR A 163 16.51 -10.29 -1.32
C TYR A 163 16.75 -11.08 -0.02
N GLU A 164 17.93 -11.01 0.55
CA GLU A 164 18.25 -11.62 1.86
C GLU A 164 17.63 -10.82 2.98
N ALA A 165 17.75 -9.51 2.93
CA ALA A 165 17.19 -8.63 3.94
C ALA A 165 15.67 -8.51 3.88
N SER A 166 15.05 -8.62 2.70
CA SER A 166 13.59 -8.61 2.60
C SER A 166 12.97 -9.81 3.33
N ARG A 167 13.63 -10.96 3.33
CA ARG A 167 13.20 -12.11 4.15
C ARG A 167 13.31 -11.82 5.65
N SER A 168 14.38 -11.19 6.11
CA SER A 168 14.57 -10.89 7.54
C SER A 168 13.66 -9.74 8.00
N ILE A 169 13.43 -8.73 7.19
CA ILE A 169 12.51 -7.63 7.53
C ILE A 169 11.06 -8.11 7.60
N ILE A 170 10.66 -9.02 6.71
CA ILE A 170 9.32 -9.62 6.74
C ILE A 170 9.17 -10.57 7.93
N GLN A 171 10.24 -11.27 8.35
CA GLN A 171 10.20 -12.26 9.41
C GLN A 171 10.53 -11.72 10.80
N THR A 172 11.35 -10.67 10.92
CA THR A 172 11.82 -10.14 12.21
C THR A 172 11.15 -8.85 12.63
N SER A 173 10.40 -8.20 11.75
CA SER A 173 9.59 -7.08 12.16
C SER A 173 8.54 -7.52 13.18
N PRO A 174 8.53 -6.98 14.39
CA PRO A 174 7.42 -7.18 15.29
C PRO A 174 6.14 -6.81 14.52
N LYS A 175 5.07 -7.55 14.71
CA LYS A 175 3.78 -7.62 13.99
C LYS A 175 3.14 -6.30 13.50
N LYS A 176 3.80 -5.16 13.61
CA LYS A 176 3.29 -3.84 13.25
C LYS A 176 3.93 -3.18 12.02
N THR A 177 5.04 -3.70 11.50
CA THR A 177 5.79 -3.04 10.41
C THR A 177 5.51 -3.59 9.02
N SER A 178 4.65 -4.60 8.88
CA SER A 178 4.26 -5.19 7.59
C SER A 178 3.33 -4.32 6.74
N ARG A 179 3.08 -3.08 7.13
CA ARG A 179 2.11 -2.20 6.48
C ARG A 179 2.72 -1.11 5.61
N ILE A 180 3.69 -1.44 4.79
CA ILE A 180 3.90 -0.65 3.58
C ILE A 180 2.84 -1.13 2.59
N PRO A 181 1.79 -0.35 2.31
CA PRO A 181 0.76 -0.80 1.38
C PRO A 181 1.40 -1.09 0.02
N SER A 182 1.32 -2.32 -0.44
CA SER A 182 1.68 -2.68 -1.82
C SER A 182 0.56 -2.19 -2.75
N ILE A 183 0.46 -0.89 -2.96
CA ILE A 183 -0.58 -0.26 -3.81
C ILE A 183 -0.17 -0.25 -5.29
N PHE A 184 0.99 -0.81 -5.67
CA PHE A 184 1.45 -0.75 -7.05
C PHE A 184 1.83 -2.13 -7.58
N PRO A 185 1.45 -2.46 -8.84
CA PRO A 185 1.90 -3.65 -9.51
C PRO A 185 3.44 -3.63 -9.66
N GLU A 186 4.02 -4.81 -9.56
CA GLU A 186 5.44 -5.05 -9.74
C GLU A 186 5.90 -4.58 -11.12
N THR A 187 6.54 -3.44 -11.18
CA THR A 187 7.51 -3.16 -12.26
C THR A 187 8.50 -2.11 -11.78
N THR A 188 9.75 -2.53 -11.70
CA THR A 188 10.96 -1.73 -11.54
C THR A 188 11.15 -0.99 -10.22
N GLY A 189 12.17 -1.37 -9.48
CA GLY A 189 12.69 -0.89 -8.19
C GLY A 189 12.94 0.60 -8.03
N ILE A 190 12.00 1.45 -8.40
CA ILE A 190 12.14 2.90 -8.35
C ILE A 190 10.86 3.53 -7.84
N LEU A 191 10.97 4.22 -6.72
CA LEU A 191 10.15 5.36 -6.33
C LEU A 191 8.68 5.11 -6.00
N ARG A 192 8.35 5.00 -4.73
CA ARG A 192 6.97 5.18 -4.27
C ARG A 192 6.75 6.62 -3.82
N VAL A 193 5.70 7.22 -4.34
CA VAL A 193 5.21 8.53 -3.94
C VAL A 193 4.08 8.30 -2.94
N LEU A 194 4.24 8.76 -1.71
CA LEU A 194 3.16 8.79 -0.73
C LEU A 194 2.44 10.14 -0.84
N THR A 195 1.13 10.10 -0.99
CA THR A 195 0.27 11.29 -0.94
C THR A 195 -0.26 11.48 0.49
N PRO A 196 -0.73 12.66 0.87
CA PRO A 196 -1.27 12.94 2.20
C PRO A 196 -2.38 11.98 2.65
N SER A 197 -3.21 11.48 1.73
CA SER A 197 -4.24 10.49 2.02
C SER A 197 -3.69 9.14 2.49
N ILE A 198 -2.47 8.79 2.07
CA ILE A 198 -1.77 7.59 2.53
C ILE A 198 -1.15 7.82 3.91
N PHE A 199 -0.70 9.05 4.20
CA PHE A 199 -0.23 9.45 5.53
C PHE A 199 -1.35 9.32 6.59
N ALA A 200 -2.55 9.80 6.30
CA ALA A 200 -3.69 9.71 7.20
C ALA A 200 -4.08 8.26 7.52
N ALA A 201 -4.07 7.38 6.52
CA ALA A 201 -4.33 5.95 6.72
C ALA A 201 -3.25 5.24 7.56
N TRP A 202 -2.02 5.76 7.57
CA TRP A 202 -0.92 5.21 8.35
C TRP A 202 -0.97 5.66 9.82
N SER A 203 -1.31 6.92 10.09
CA SER A 203 -1.44 7.45 11.45
C SER A 203 -2.68 6.92 12.20
N ALA A 204 -3.75 6.58 11.50
CA ALA A 204 -4.95 5.99 12.09
C ALA A 204 -4.80 4.49 12.45
N ALA A 205 -3.71 3.85 12.05
CA ALA A 205 -3.43 2.43 12.27
C ALA A 205 -2.32 2.17 13.31
N SER A 206 -1.77 3.21 13.90
CA SER A 206 -0.84 3.21 15.05
C SER A 206 -1.56 3.62 16.32
#